data_679956d5f884514e5643dad8165bef25
#
_entry.id   679956d5f884514e5643dad8165bef25
#
_cell.length_a   1.000
_cell.length_b   1.000
_cell.length_c   1.000
_cell.angle_alpha   90.00
_cell.angle_beta   90.00
_cell.angle_gamma   90.00
#
_symmetry.space_group_name_H-M   'P 1'
#
loop_
_entity.id
_entity.type
_entity.pdbx_description
1 polymer ?
#
loop_
_entity_poly.entity_id
_entity_poly.type
_entity_poly.pdbx_seq_one_letter_code
_entity_poly.pdbx_strand_id
1 'polypeptide(L)'
;MLDEYLPQVLGGKVKGTAQDEKAATTFGRRTPADGLIDWGQSNVEVRNLIRAVTHPFPGAFTYSRQAKVTIWKAKLSDANTEGKTPGAVISTNPLLVACGQGALEIVSAQKDSQVPMSGAQVGGVLSLVAGSRFERATAQDIYSQRKTRVLILGVNGFIGNALTERLLEDGNYEVHGMDINSDAIGRLMHEPDFHFHEGDVSIHSEWIEYHIKKCDVILPLVAIATPIEYTRNPIRVFELDFEENLRIVRHCVKYGKRILFPSTSEVYGMCDDPDFDEDNSRLILGPINKQRWIYSCSKQLLDRVIWAYGKSQGLKFTLFRPFNWMGPRLDSLNSARIGSSRAITQLILNLVEGTPIQLIDGGAQKRCFTHVTDGVECLFRVIENKGNVCDGQIINIGNPDNEASILELAEYLTELFEAHPLRSHFPQLAGMLKLESHAYYGEGYQDVQHRKPSIRNAKRLLNWEPVVTTRESISKTLDYFLEDYVAEKQAEQ
;
A
#
# COMPACT_ATOMS: atom_id res chain seq x y z
N MET A 1 6.44 48.35 -5.42
CA MET A 1 6.67 48.00 -4.00
C MET A 1 8.01 47.30 -3.78
N LEU A 2 8.32 46.12 -4.33
CA LEU A 2 9.63 45.48 -4.17
C LEU A 2 10.79 46.34 -4.72
N ASP A 3 10.64 46.86 -5.95
CA ASP A 3 11.67 47.70 -6.59
C ASP A 3 11.93 49.03 -5.86
N GLU A 4 10.92 49.51 -5.12
CA GLU A 4 10.96 50.73 -4.36
C GLU A 4 11.56 50.55 -2.95
N TYR A 5 11.15 49.48 -2.25
CA TYR A 5 11.52 49.29 -0.84
C TYR A 5 12.70 48.36 -0.63
N LEU A 6 12.94 47.37 -1.52
CA LEU A 6 14.03 46.40 -1.35
C LEU A 6 15.41 47.06 -1.27
N PRO A 7 15.78 48.07 -2.10
CA PRO A 7 17.05 48.77 -1.97
C PRO A 7 17.21 49.55 -0.63
N GLN A 8 16.09 50.05 -0.09
CA GLN A 8 16.07 50.76 1.20
C GLN A 8 16.26 49.82 2.38
N VAL A 9 15.66 48.63 2.32
CA VAL A 9 15.81 47.56 3.33
C VAL A 9 17.23 47.01 3.32
N LEU A 10 17.77 46.68 2.14
CA LEU A 10 19.16 46.22 1.99
C LEU A 10 20.19 47.25 2.38
N GLY A 11 19.87 48.55 2.20
CA GLY A 11 20.72 49.68 2.63
C GLY A 11 20.59 50.02 4.12
N GLY A 12 19.82 49.29 4.91
CA GLY A 12 19.63 49.53 6.36
C GLY A 12 18.89 50.83 6.68
N LYS A 13 18.25 51.48 5.72
CA LYS A 13 17.60 52.80 5.87
C LYS A 13 16.16 52.73 6.33
N VAL A 14 15.56 51.52 6.39
CA VAL A 14 14.18 51.34 6.81
C VAL A 14 14.15 50.74 8.21
N LYS A 15 13.50 51.42 9.13
CA LYS A 15 13.20 50.86 10.46
C LYS A 15 11.90 50.06 10.37
N GLY A 16 11.95 48.81 10.78
CA GLY A 16 10.76 47.99 10.90
C GLY A 16 9.78 48.58 11.96
N THR A 17 8.50 48.52 11.67
CA THR A 17 7.43 48.79 12.64
C THR A 17 6.99 47.47 13.28
N ALA A 18 6.93 47.41 14.62
CA ALA A 18 6.45 46.23 15.31
C ALA A 18 5.01 45.96 14.91
N GLN A 19 4.71 44.70 14.56
CA GLN A 19 3.36 44.27 14.22
C GLN A 19 2.48 44.31 15.48
N ASP A 20 1.25 44.79 15.34
CA ASP A 20 0.27 44.68 16.42
C ASP A 20 -0.27 43.23 16.49
N GLU A 21 0.22 42.47 17.43
CA GLU A 21 -0.16 41.04 17.64
C GLU A 21 -1.66 40.90 17.97
N LYS A 22 -2.33 41.95 18.46
CA LYS A 22 -3.79 41.93 18.73
C LYS A 22 -4.60 42.05 17.44
N ALA A 23 -4.02 42.65 16.40
CA ALA A 23 -4.61 42.77 15.07
C ALA A 23 -4.15 41.67 14.12
N ALA A 24 -3.26 40.76 14.57
CA ALA A 24 -2.76 39.67 13.77
C ALA A 24 -3.87 38.66 13.42
N THR A 25 -4.01 38.37 12.13
CA THR A 25 -4.91 37.33 11.64
C THR A 25 -4.12 36.07 11.32
N THR A 26 -4.48 34.95 11.94
CA THR A 26 -3.85 33.66 11.69
C THR A 26 -4.75 32.84 10.76
N PHE A 27 -4.21 32.47 9.61
CA PHE A 27 -4.88 31.55 8.67
C PHE A 27 -4.21 30.17 8.75
N GLY A 28 -5.02 29.11 8.86
CA GLY A 28 -4.56 27.74 8.77
C GLY A 28 -3.94 27.44 7.41
N ARG A 29 -3.14 26.37 7.33
CA ARG A 29 -2.58 25.89 6.07
C ARG A 29 -3.72 25.49 5.13
N ARG A 30 -3.74 26.07 3.92
CA ARG A 30 -4.74 25.74 2.90
C ARG A 30 -4.57 24.31 2.40
N THR A 31 -5.69 23.64 2.19
CA THR A 31 -5.82 22.32 1.60
C THR A 31 -6.40 22.41 0.19
N PRO A 32 -6.31 21.40 -0.67
CA PRO A 32 -7.00 21.39 -1.97
C PRO A 32 -8.51 21.61 -1.87
N ALA A 33 -9.14 21.22 -0.75
CA ALA A 33 -10.59 21.42 -0.50
C ALA A 33 -10.96 22.91 -0.40
N ASP A 34 -10.03 23.76 0.04
CA ASP A 34 -10.26 25.23 0.12
C ASP A 34 -10.41 25.89 -1.27
N GLY A 35 -10.13 25.15 -2.35
CA GLY A 35 -10.38 25.57 -3.72
C GLY A 35 -11.82 25.37 -4.19
N LEU A 36 -12.72 24.80 -3.39
CA LEU A 36 -14.12 24.63 -3.75
C LEU A 36 -14.83 25.98 -3.92
N ILE A 37 -15.42 26.19 -5.09
CA ILE A 37 -16.09 27.42 -5.43
C ILE A 37 -17.48 27.47 -4.76
N ASP A 38 -17.71 28.53 -3.97
CA ASP A 38 -19.03 28.91 -3.51
C ASP A 38 -19.63 29.94 -4.46
N TRP A 39 -20.48 29.51 -5.38
CA TRP A 39 -21.16 30.36 -6.33
C TRP A 39 -22.10 31.38 -5.67
N GLY A 40 -22.49 31.20 -4.41
CA GLY A 40 -23.26 32.16 -3.62
C GLY A 40 -22.51 33.44 -3.28
N GLN A 41 -21.18 33.47 -3.41
CA GLN A 41 -20.34 34.65 -3.25
C GLN A 41 -20.46 35.60 -4.45
N SER A 42 -19.91 36.81 -4.33
CA SER A 42 -19.83 37.74 -5.45
C SER A 42 -18.88 37.25 -6.55
N ASN A 43 -19.07 37.68 -7.78
CA ASN A 43 -18.19 37.36 -8.90
C ASN A 43 -16.74 37.83 -8.66
N VAL A 44 -16.54 38.88 -7.88
CA VAL A 44 -15.20 39.37 -7.47
C VAL A 44 -14.52 38.39 -6.51
N GLU A 45 -15.24 37.88 -5.51
CA GLU A 45 -14.71 36.92 -4.54
C GLU A 45 -14.38 35.59 -5.20
N VAL A 46 -15.29 35.05 -6.02
CA VAL A 46 -15.04 33.81 -6.78
C VAL A 46 -13.85 33.96 -7.72
N ARG A 47 -13.73 35.07 -8.45
CA ARG A 47 -12.56 35.33 -9.29
C ARG A 47 -11.26 35.42 -8.48
N ASN A 48 -11.30 36.04 -7.31
CA ASN A 48 -10.14 36.15 -6.45
C ASN A 48 -9.72 34.77 -5.91
N LEU A 49 -10.66 33.89 -5.54
CA LEU A 49 -10.36 32.51 -5.20
C LEU A 49 -9.68 31.80 -6.37
N ILE A 50 -10.23 31.85 -7.59
CA ILE A 50 -9.64 31.23 -8.79
C ILE A 50 -8.19 31.70 -9.00
N ARG A 51 -7.92 33.01 -8.85
CA ARG A 51 -6.56 33.57 -8.98
C ARG A 51 -5.63 33.14 -7.87
N ALA A 52 -6.12 32.98 -6.65
CA ALA A 52 -5.32 32.65 -5.48
C ALA A 52 -4.84 31.19 -5.47
N VAL A 53 -5.59 30.28 -6.12
CA VAL A 53 -5.30 28.84 -6.09
C VAL A 53 -4.96 28.27 -7.49
N THR A 54 -4.77 29.13 -8.51
CA THR A 54 -4.29 28.69 -9.84
C THR A 54 -2.85 28.17 -9.79
N HIS A 55 -2.32 27.63 -10.89
CA HIS A 55 -0.96 27.09 -10.94
C HIS A 55 0.07 27.95 -10.18
N PRO A 56 0.96 27.34 -9.37
CA PRO A 56 1.24 25.92 -9.19
C PRO A 56 0.33 25.20 -8.15
N PHE A 57 -0.76 25.81 -7.72
CA PHE A 57 -1.71 25.24 -6.78
C PHE A 57 -2.76 24.38 -7.50
N PRO A 58 -3.55 23.56 -6.76
CA PRO A 58 -4.49 22.59 -7.33
C PRO A 58 -5.65 23.15 -8.16
N GLY A 59 -5.85 24.47 -8.18
CA GLY A 59 -6.94 25.15 -8.89
C GLY A 59 -8.24 25.27 -8.08
N ALA A 60 -9.06 26.29 -8.44
CA ALA A 60 -10.43 26.40 -7.93
C ALA A 60 -11.33 25.44 -8.68
N PHE A 61 -12.28 24.78 -7.99
CA PHE A 61 -13.10 23.77 -8.63
C PHE A 61 -14.55 23.79 -8.19
N THR A 62 -15.39 23.23 -9.05
CA THR A 62 -16.83 23.03 -8.86
C THR A 62 -17.21 21.69 -9.48
N TYR A 63 -18.49 21.33 -9.44
CA TYR A 63 -19.00 20.11 -10.04
C TYR A 63 -20.12 20.40 -11.05
N SER A 64 -20.18 19.62 -12.11
CA SER A 64 -21.32 19.56 -13.02
C SER A 64 -21.79 18.12 -13.09
N ARG A 65 -22.95 17.85 -12.54
CA ARG A 65 -23.42 16.47 -12.26
C ARG A 65 -22.39 15.75 -11.41
N GLN A 66 -21.69 14.72 -11.90
CA GLN A 66 -20.64 13.98 -11.18
C GLN A 66 -19.21 14.37 -11.60
N ALA A 67 -19.05 15.20 -12.64
CA ALA A 67 -17.72 15.58 -13.14
C ALA A 67 -17.15 16.75 -12.34
N LYS A 68 -15.90 16.63 -11.89
CA LYS A 68 -15.13 17.73 -11.30
C LYS A 68 -14.69 18.68 -12.41
N VAL A 69 -14.92 19.97 -12.21
CA VAL A 69 -14.52 21.02 -13.15
C VAL A 69 -13.55 21.95 -12.42
N THR A 70 -12.27 21.90 -12.77
CA THR A 70 -11.27 22.83 -12.25
C THR A 70 -11.24 24.07 -13.15
N ILE A 71 -11.38 25.25 -12.54
CA ILE A 71 -11.37 26.53 -13.24
C ILE A 71 -10.02 27.21 -13.03
N TRP A 72 -9.26 27.38 -14.09
CA TRP A 72 -7.93 27.95 -14.06
C TRP A 72 -7.90 29.46 -14.26
N LYS A 73 -8.87 29.98 -15.05
CA LYS A 73 -8.95 31.39 -15.35
C LYS A 73 -10.38 31.82 -15.59
N ALA A 74 -10.77 32.95 -14.98
CA ALA A 74 -12.07 33.58 -15.18
C ALA A 74 -11.93 35.11 -15.26
N LYS A 75 -12.91 35.76 -15.92
CA LYS A 75 -13.05 37.21 -15.98
C LYS A 75 -14.39 37.64 -15.41
N LEU A 76 -14.45 38.88 -14.91
CA LEU A 76 -15.74 39.50 -14.59
C LEU A 76 -16.58 39.72 -15.86
N SER A 77 -17.86 39.54 -15.74
CA SER A 77 -18.82 39.76 -16.82
C SER A 77 -20.00 40.60 -16.35
N ASP A 78 -20.45 41.51 -17.21
CA ASP A 78 -21.61 42.38 -16.97
C ASP A 78 -22.92 41.72 -17.43
N ALA A 79 -22.91 40.38 -17.66
CA ALA A 79 -24.11 39.66 -18.05
C ALA A 79 -25.20 39.77 -16.95
N ASN A 80 -26.46 39.97 -17.42
CA ASN A 80 -27.60 40.06 -16.51
C ASN A 80 -27.81 38.73 -15.76
N THR A 81 -27.84 38.83 -14.46
CA THR A 81 -28.04 37.70 -13.50
C THR A 81 -29.41 37.76 -12.82
N GLU A 82 -30.28 38.69 -13.17
CA GLU A 82 -31.60 38.83 -12.60
C GLU A 82 -32.43 37.55 -12.75
N GLY A 83 -32.96 37.03 -11.66
CA GLY A 83 -33.71 35.77 -11.62
C GLY A 83 -32.85 34.49 -11.83
N LYS A 84 -31.52 34.59 -11.89
CA LYS A 84 -30.63 33.43 -12.03
C LYS A 84 -30.18 32.95 -10.64
N THR A 85 -30.21 31.64 -10.43
CA THR A 85 -29.62 31.04 -9.24
C THR A 85 -28.09 31.02 -9.35
N PRO A 86 -27.35 31.23 -8.24
CA PRO A 86 -25.91 31.10 -8.25
C PRO A 86 -25.44 29.71 -8.77
N GLY A 87 -24.42 29.72 -9.62
CA GLY A 87 -23.92 28.54 -10.33
C GLY A 87 -24.64 28.23 -11.66
N ALA A 88 -25.73 28.96 -12.00
CA ALA A 88 -26.44 28.74 -13.25
C ALA A 88 -25.63 29.21 -14.48
N VAL A 89 -25.56 28.39 -15.50
CA VAL A 89 -24.98 28.72 -16.80
C VAL A 89 -25.91 29.67 -17.54
N ILE A 90 -25.41 30.86 -17.84
CA ILE A 90 -26.14 31.91 -18.57
C ILE A 90 -25.99 31.69 -20.08
N SER A 91 -24.78 31.41 -20.52
CA SER A 91 -24.39 31.16 -21.91
C SER A 91 -23.27 30.11 -21.93
N THR A 92 -23.16 29.37 -23.03
CA THR A 92 -22.11 28.35 -23.23
C THR A 92 -20.99 28.82 -24.16
N ASN A 93 -21.21 29.92 -24.92
CA ASN A 93 -20.20 30.51 -25.80
C ASN A 93 -20.37 32.05 -25.84
N PRO A 94 -19.57 32.82 -25.08
CA PRO A 94 -18.65 32.36 -24.03
C PRO A 94 -19.36 31.65 -22.86
N LEU A 95 -18.64 30.81 -22.10
CA LEU A 95 -19.23 30.16 -20.94
C LEU A 95 -19.37 31.17 -19.80
N LEU A 96 -20.61 31.60 -19.56
CA LEU A 96 -20.97 32.56 -18.52
C LEU A 96 -21.72 31.88 -17.40
N VAL A 97 -21.34 32.16 -16.17
CA VAL A 97 -21.92 31.57 -14.97
C VAL A 97 -22.36 32.67 -13.98
N ALA A 98 -23.57 32.56 -13.47
CA ALA A 98 -24.10 33.45 -12.45
C ALA A 98 -23.45 33.23 -11.08
N CYS A 99 -23.10 34.29 -10.41
CA CYS A 99 -22.67 34.30 -9.01
C CYS A 99 -23.80 34.87 -8.09
N GLY A 100 -23.61 34.89 -6.79
CA GLY A 100 -24.53 35.54 -5.85
C GLY A 100 -24.72 37.02 -6.17
N GLN A 101 -23.65 37.67 -6.65
CA GLN A 101 -23.72 39.01 -7.26
C GLN A 101 -22.87 38.99 -8.53
N GLY A 102 -23.46 39.39 -9.68
CA GLY A 102 -22.81 39.45 -10.95
C GLY A 102 -22.52 38.09 -11.61
N ALA A 103 -21.78 38.11 -12.71
CA ALA A 103 -21.43 36.89 -13.48
C ALA A 103 -19.94 36.78 -13.70
N LEU A 104 -19.49 35.57 -14.05
CA LEU A 104 -18.14 35.27 -14.49
C LEU A 104 -18.15 34.64 -15.89
N GLU A 105 -17.20 35.05 -16.72
CA GLU A 105 -16.78 34.34 -17.91
C GLU A 105 -15.69 33.32 -17.54
N ILE A 106 -15.95 32.06 -17.77
CA ILE A 106 -14.95 31.00 -17.60
C ILE A 106 -14.07 30.97 -18.85
N VAL A 107 -12.81 31.39 -18.70
CA VAL A 107 -11.85 31.50 -19.81
C VAL A 107 -11.12 30.19 -20.05
N SER A 108 -10.68 29.53 -18.98
CA SER A 108 -9.97 28.24 -19.04
C SER A 108 -10.41 27.36 -17.90
N ALA A 109 -10.75 26.12 -18.21
CA ALA A 109 -11.16 25.11 -17.25
C ALA A 109 -10.76 23.71 -17.74
N GLN A 110 -10.93 22.72 -16.86
CA GLN A 110 -10.53 21.34 -17.08
C GLN A 110 -11.59 20.43 -16.48
N LYS A 111 -12.00 19.41 -17.22
CA LYS A 111 -12.88 18.34 -16.71
C LYS A 111 -12.02 17.22 -16.18
N ASP A 112 -12.22 16.83 -14.92
CA ASP A 112 -11.47 15.75 -14.24
C ASP A 112 -9.93 15.92 -14.45
N SER A 113 -9.24 14.88 -14.92
CA SER A 113 -7.80 14.89 -15.22
C SER A 113 -7.45 15.25 -16.66
N GLN A 114 -8.42 15.76 -17.48
CA GLN A 114 -8.16 16.14 -18.86
C GLN A 114 -7.28 17.39 -18.96
N VAL A 115 -6.80 17.68 -20.17
CA VAL A 115 -6.01 18.89 -20.44
C VAL A 115 -6.88 20.14 -20.29
N PRO A 116 -6.38 21.25 -19.75
CA PRO A 116 -7.09 22.52 -19.72
C PRO A 116 -7.52 22.99 -21.12
N MET A 117 -8.76 23.43 -21.23
CA MET A 117 -9.37 23.87 -22.48
C MET A 117 -10.16 25.18 -22.28
N SER A 118 -10.64 25.81 -23.33
CA SER A 118 -11.47 27.03 -23.23
C SER A 118 -12.80 26.72 -22.53
N GLY A 119 -13.42 27.75 -21.94
CA GLY A 119 -14.73 27.60 -21.28
C GLY A 119 -15.80 27.04 -22.22
N ALA A 120 -15.82 27.50 -23.49
CA ALA A 120 -16.76 27.00 -24.47
C ALA A 120 -16.56 25.50 -24.79
N GLN A 121 -15.30 25.04 -24.89
CA GLN A 121 -14.98 23.62 -25.08
C GLN A 121 -15.40 22.78 -23.87
N VAL A 122 -15.13 23.25 -22.63
CA VAL A 122 -15.61 22.60 -21.42
C VAL A 122 -17.14 22.51 -21.41
N GLY A 123 -17.82 23.58 -21.79
CA GLY A 123 -19.28 23.61 -21.95
C GLY A 123 -19.78 22.51 -22.87
N GLY A 124 -19.11 22.31 -24.01
CA GLY A 124 -19.43 21.25 -24.98
C GLY A 124 -19.19 19.85 -24.43
N VAL A 125 -17.99 19.61 -23.83
CA VAL A 125 -17.62 18.30 -23.22
C VAL A 125 -18.59 17.91 -22.10
N LEU A 126 -19.07 18.87 -21.31
CA LEU A 126 -20.05 18.65 -20.25
C LEU A 126 -21.49 18.66 -20.71
N SER A 127 -21.75 18.90 -22.02
CA SER A 127 -23.09 19.06 -22.58
C SER A 127 -23.92 20.11 -21.81
N LEU A 128 -23.30 21.24 -21.46
CA LEU A 128 -23.97 22.33 -20.77
C LEU A 128 -24.88 23.07 -21.76
N VAL A 129 -26.01 23.54 -21.24
CA VAL A 129 -26.93 24.44 -21.89
C VAL A 129 -27.27 25.62 -20.99
N ALA A 130 -27.80 26.68 -21.51
CA ALA A 130 -28.32 27.76 -20.67
C ALA A 130 -29.35 27.20 -19.67
N GLY A 131 -29.18 27.51 -18.39
CA GLY A 131 -29.94 26.92 -17.30
C GLY A 131 -29.31 25.67 -16.64
N SER A 132 -28.29 25.04 -17.26
CA SER A 132 -27.45 24.06 -16.53
C SER A 132 -26.87 24.71 -15.28
N ARG A 133 -26.53 23.92 -14.27
CA ARG A 133 -26.01 24.47 -13.01
C ARG A 133 -24.72 23.79 -12.61
N PHE A 134 -23.74 24.58 -12.20
CA PHE A 134 -22.62 24.09 -11.39
C PHE A 134 -23.06 23.94 -9.94
N GLU A 135 -22.73 22.83 -9.36
CA GLU A 135 -23.18 22.43 -8.04
C GLU A 135 -22.08 22.71 -7.01
N ARG A 136 -22.52 23.06 -5.79
CA ARG A 136 -21.67 22.99 -4.63
C ARG A 136 -21.72 21.55 -4.12
N ALA A 137 -20.67 20.78 -4.36
CA ALA A 137 -20.58 19.49 -3.68
C ALA A 137 -20.54 19.72 -2.16
N THR A 138 -21.26 18.93 -1.39
CA THR A 138 -21.12 18.93 0.06
C THR A 138 -19.72 18.42 0.42
N ALA A 139 -19.21 18.78 1.59
CA ALA A 139 -17.93 18.24 2.08
C ALA A 139 -17.93 16.70 2.04
N GLN A 140 -19.09 16.09 2.24
CA GLN A 140 -19.28 14.64 2.19
C GLN A 140 -19.12 14.07 0.78
N ASP A 141 -19.56 14.80 -0.28
CA ASP A 141 -19.38 14.39 -1.68
C ASP A 141 -17.91 14.53 -2.11
N ILE A 142 -17.18 15.51 -1.56
CA ILE A 142 -15.75 15.71 -1.84
C ILE A 142 -14.92 14.59 -1.20
N TYR A 143 -15.27 14.18 0.01
CA TYR A 143 -14.60 13.08 0.71
C TYR A 143 -14.95 11.71 0.10
N SER A 144 -16.18 11.50 -0.40
CA SER A 144 -16.60 10.26 -1.04
C SER A 144 -15.98 10.02 -2.42
N GLN A 145 -15.45 11.05 -3.08
CA GLN A 145 -14.77 10.95 -4.37
C GLN A 145 -13.24 10.93 -4.26
N ARG A 146 -12.69 11.15 -3.05
CA ARG A 146 -11.25 11.09 -2.84
C ARG A 146 -10.83 9.64 -2.66
N LYS A 147 -10.01 9.13 -3.59
CA LYS A 147 -9.37 7.83 -3.40
C LYS A 147 -8.56 7.79 -2.11
N THR A 148 -8.63 6.68 -1.40
CA THR A 148 -7.77 6.43 -0.25
C THR A 148 -6.34 6.23 -0.74
N ARG A 149 -5.41 7.01 -0.23
CA ARG A 149 -3.99 6.90 -0.58
C ARG A 149 -3.28 5.92 0.31
N VAL A 150 -2.68 4.92 -0.30
CA VAL A 150 -1.95 3.85 0.39
C VAL A 150 -0.47 3.95 0.02
N LEU A 151 0.40 4.04 1.03
CA LEU A 151 1.85 3.92 0.84
C LEU A 151 2.28 2.50 1.11
N ILE A 152 2.88 1.84 0.12
CA ILE A 152 3.44 0.49 0.25
C ILE A 152 4.94 0.56 0.03
N LEU A 153 5.72 0.31 1.09
CA LEU A 153 7.17 0.14 1.01
C LEU A 153 7.47 -1.36 0.91
N GLY A 154 8.18 -1.78 -0.12
CA GLY A 154 8.28 -3.20 -0.50
C GLY A 154 7.18 -3.63 -1.48
N VAL A 155 6.80 -2.72 -2.40
CA VAL A 155 5.67 -2.92 -3.34
C VAL A 155 5.94 -3.98 -4.40
N ASN A 156 7.21 -4.21 -4.76
CA ASN A 156 7.63 -5.23 -5.71
C ASN A 156 7.65 -6.65 -5.11
N GLY A 157 7.63 -6.74 -3.77
CA GLY A 157 7.58 -8.01 -3.05
C GLY A 157 6.26 -8.76 -3.24
N PHE A 158 6.23 -10.04 -2.87
CA PHE A 158 5.10 -10.95 -3.04
C PHE A 158 3.76 -10.40 -2.55
N ILE A 159 3.70 -9.94 -1.29
CA ILE A 159 2.46 -9.37 -0.71
C ILE A 159 2.18 -7.99 -1.32
N GLY A 160 3.18 -7.14 -1.43
CA GLY A 160 3.05 -5.77 -1.95
C GLY A 160 2.47 -5.73 -3.35
N ASN A 161 3.00 -6.59 -4.22
CA ASN A 161 2.56 -6.73 -5.61
C ASN A 161 1.08 -7.18 -5.71
N ALA A 162 0.72 -8.29 -5.07
CA ALA A 162 -0.64 -8.83 -5.12
C ALA A 162 -1.66 -7.90 -4.46
N LEU A 163 -1.28 -7.21 -3.38
CA LEU A 163 -2.15 -6.24 -2.71
C LEU A 163 -2.34 -4.97 -3.54
N THR A 164 -1.30 -4.49 -4.21
CA THR A 164 -1.40 -3.33 -5.11
C THR A 164 -2.38 -3.62 -6.25
N GLU A 165 -2.26 -4.78 -6.90
CA GLU A 165 -3.19 -5.22 -7.94
C GLU A 165 -4.63 -5.21 -7.44
N ARG A 166 -4.90 -5.79 -6.27
CA ARG A 166 -6.23 -5.84 -5.66
C ARG A 166 -6.80 -4.46 -5.31
N LEU A 167 -5.96 -3.53 -4.85
CA LEU A 167 -6.36 -2.15 -4.52
C LEU A 167 -6.71 -1.36 -5.78
N LEU A 168 -5.93 -1.51 -6.86
CA LEU A 168 -6.18 -0.84 -8.14
C LEU A 168 -7.44 -1.38 -8.82
N GLU A 169 -7.70 -2.69 -8.77
CA GLU A 169 -8.92 -3.32 -9.28
C GLU A 169 -10.20 -2.77 -8.63
N ASP A 170 -10.16 -2.41 -7.35
CA ASP A 170 -11.30 -1.81 -6.65
C ASP A 170 -11.62 -0.40 -7.16
N GLY A 171 -10.62 0.35 -7.60
CA GLY A 171 -10.77 1.69 -8.18
C GLY A 171 -10.92 2.84 -7.17
N ASN A 172 -11.05 2.57 -5.87
CA ASN A 172 -11.19 3.58 -4.81
C ASN A 172 -9.86 3.95 -4.14
N TYR A 173 -8.75 3.42 -4.64
CA TYR A 173 -7.42 3.58 -4.06
C TYR A 173 -6.44 4.22 -5.04
N GLU A 174 -5.53 5.04 -4.51
CA GLU A 174 -4.32 5.55 -5.16
C GLU A 174 -3.13 4.95 -4.40
N VAL A 175 -2.26 4.19 -5.08
CA VAL A 175 -1.15 3.49 -4.44
C VAL A 175 0.17 4.19 -4.76
N HIS A 176 0.91 4.55 -3.73
CA HIS A 176 2.29 5.01 -3.82
C HIS A 176 3.21 3.88 -3.36
N GLY A 177 4.08 3.40 -4.25
CA GLY A 177 4.96 2.27 -3.99
C GLY A 177 6.43 2.65 -4.04
N MET A 178 7.25 2.06 -3.15
CA MET A 178 8.71 2.09 -3.25
C MET A 178 9.27 0.68 -3.12
N ASP A 179 10.25 0.37 -3.95
CA ASP A 179 11.07 -0.84 -3.84
C ASP A 179 12.44 -0.61 -4.49
N ILE A 180 13.40 -1.49 -4.23
CA ILE A 180 14.75 -1.41 -4.79
C ILE A 180 14.82 -1.77 -6.28
N ASN A 181 13.80 -2.42 -6.81
CA ASN A 181 13.61 -2.73 -8.23
C ASN A 181 12.11 -2.86 -8.58
N SER A 182 11.80 -3.11 -9.85
CA SER A 182 10.43 -3.17 -10.38
C SER A 182 10.12 -4.45 -11.17
N ASP A 183 10.93 -5.49 -11.04
CA ASP A 183 10.90 -6.67 -11.91
C ASP A 183 9.54 -7.39 -11.92
N ALA A 184 8.87 -7.46 -10.77
CA ALA A 184 7.58 -8.16 -10.64
C ALA A 184 6.34 -7.28 -10.85
N ILE A 185 6.48 -5.93 -10.84
CA ILE A 185 5.34 -4.99 -10.95
C ILE A 185 5.21 -4.30 -12.31
N GLY A 186 6.02 -4.70 -13.32
CA GLY A 186 6.03 -4.07 -14.64
C GLY A 186 4.65 -3.90 -15.26
N ARG A 187 3.75 -4.88 -15.07
CA ARG A 187 2.36 -4.82 -15.56
C ARG A 187 1.51 -3.71 -14.91
N LEU A 188 1.86 -3.27 -13.70
CA LEU A 188 1.14 -2.23 -12.96
C LEU A 188 1.62 -0.81 -13.28
N MET A 189 2.78 -0.67 -13.94
CA MET A 189 3.39 0.64 -14.21
C MET A 189 2.56 1.55 -15.12
N HIS A 190 1.59 1.00 -15.84
CA HIS A 190 0.69 1.76 -16.72
C HIS A 190 -0.63 2.16 -16.05
N GLU A 191 -0.87 1.69 -14.81
CA GLU A 191 -2.08 2.03 -14.08
C GLU A 191 -2.03 3.49 -13.59
N PRO A 192 -3.04 4.30 -13.89
CA PRO A 192 -3.02 5.75 -13.62
C PRO A 192 -2.99 6.08 -12.12
N ASP A 193 -3.46 5.17 -11.28
CA ASP A 193 -3.53 5.32 -9.83
C ASP A 193 -2.36 4.62 -9.10
N PHE A 194 -1.34 4.17 -9.85
CA PHE A 194 -0.13 3.59 -9.29
C PHE A 194 1.08 4.51 -9.55
N HIS A 195 1.77 4.87 -8.48
CA HIS A 195 2.94 5.74 -8.50
C HIS A 195 4.12 5.01 -7.90
N PHE A 196 5.03 4.53 -8.75
CA PHE A 196 6.22 3.80 -8.32
C PHE A 196 7.44 4.73 -8.19
N HIS A 197 8.25 4.47 -7.17
CA HIS A 197 9.57 5.07 -6.97
C HIS A 197 10.59 3.96 -6.68
N GLU A 198 11.61 3.87 -7.51
CA GLU A 198 12.73 2.96 -7.26
C GLU A 198 13.66 3.56 -6.21
N GLY A 199 13.86 2.86 -5.10
CA GLY A 199 14.66 3.37 -3.99
C GLY A 199 14.80 2.41 -2.82
N ASP A 200 15.87 2.61 -2.04
CA ASP A 200 16.13 1.89 -0.80
C ASP A 200 15.59 2.69 0.40
N VAL A 201 14.84 2.02 1.28
CA VAL A 201 14.24 2.64 2.47
C VAL A 201 15.26 3.24 3.44
N SER A 202 16.48 2.71 3.46
CA SER A 202 17.57 3.21 4.31
C SER A 202 18.17 4.53 3.79
N ILE A 203 17.97 4.85 2.51
CA ILE A 203 18.56 6.03 1.86
C ILE A 203 17.51 7.12 1.62
N HIS A 204 16.29 6.74 1.22
CA HIS A 204 15.24 7.67 0.75
C HIS A 204 14.32 8.18 1.88
N SER A 205 14.86 8.48 3.04
CA SER A 205 14.08 8.89 4.23
C SER A 205 13.19 10.11 4.00
N GLU A 206 13.64 11.12 3.22
CA GLU A 206 12.86 12.33 2.92
C GLU A 206 11.65 12.00 2.02
N TRP A 207 11.83 11.14 1.01
CA TRP A 207 10.74 10.69 0.15
C TRP A 207 9.68 9.93 0.96
N ILE A 208 10.12 9.04 1.85
CA ILE A 208 9.24 8.26 2.73
C ILE A 208 8.47 9.20 3.66
N GLU A 209 9.13 10.13 4.34
CA GLU A 209 8.47 11.11 5.21
C GLU A 209 7.43 11.94 4.45
N TYR A 210 7.77 12.40 3.24
CA TYR A 210 6.85 13.15 2.38
C TYR A 210 5.59 12.32 2.05
N HIS A 211 5.75 11.05 1.65
CA HIS A 211 4.62 10.20 1.28
C HIS A 211 3.82 9.74 2.50
N ILE A 212 4.44 9.54 3.66
CA ILE A 212 3.70 9.31 4.92
C ILE A 212 2.79 10.51 5.21
N LYS A 213 3.24 11.74 5.02
CA LYS A 213 2.37 12.93 5.17
C LYS A 213 1.21 12.94 4.17
N LYS A 214 1.44 12.48 2.95
CA LYS A 214 0.48 12.53 1.84
C LYS A 214 -0.56 11.41 1.90
N CYS A 215 -0.16 10.20 2.31
CA CYS A 215 -0.99 9.00 2.30
C CYS A 215 -1.85 8.88 3.56
N ASP A 216 -2.90 8.09 3.47
CA ASP A 216 -3.87 7.85 4.54
C ASP A 216 -3.51 6.58 5.33
N VAL A 217 -3.00 5.56 4.63
CA VAL A 217 -2.62 4.25 5.17
C VAL A 217 -1.20 3.91 4.76
N ILE A 218 -0.40 3.43 5.70
CA ILE A 218 1.02 3.12 5.52
C ILE A 218 1.27 1.63 5.76
N LEU A 219 1.84 0.94 4.77
CA LEU A 219 2.23 -0.48 4.84
C LEU A 219 3.74 -0.63 4.59
N PRO A 220 4.56 -0.76 5.62
CA PRO A 220 5.99 -1.03 5.48
C PRO A 220 6.23 -2.54 5.34
N LEU A 221 6.10 -3.09 4.12
CA LEU A 221 6.29 -4.52 3.84
C LEU A 221 7.76 -4.91 3.67
N VAL A 222 8.68 -3.98 3.81
CA VAL A 222 10.12 -4.23 3.68
C VAL A 222 10.61 -5.05 4.87
N ALA A 223 11.13 -6.24 4.59
CA ALA A 223 11.66 -7.17 5.58
C ALA A 223 12.58 -8.21 4.94
N ILE A 224 13.54 -8.73 5.70
CA ILE A 224 14.28 -9.94 5.35
C ILE A 224 13.57 -11.13 6.02
N ALA A 225 12.72 -11.82 5.25
CA ALA A 225 11.86 -12.89 5.76
C ALA A 225 12.33 -14.31 5.34
N THR A 226 13.61 -14.48 5.06
CA THR A 226 14.21 -15.74 4.63
C THR A 226 15.04 -16.35 5.76
N PRO A 227 14.73 -17.57 6.25
CA PRO A 227 15.35 -18.14 7.45
C PRO A 227 16.87 -18.26 7.40
N ILE A 228 17.46 -18.50 6.24
CA ILE A 228 18.91 -18.60 6.11
C ILE A 228 19.63 -17.28 6.39
N GLU A 229 18.98 -16.14 6.07
CA GLU A 229 19.54 -14.82 6.32
C GLU A 229 19.57 -14.50 7.83
N TYR A 230 18.68 -15.09 8.62
CA TYR A 230 18.68 -14.88 10.07
C TYR A 230 19.95 -15.40 10.74
N THR A 231 20.59 -16.41 10.15
CA THR A 231 21.84 -16.98 10.64
C THR A 231 23.09 -16.42 9.94
N ARG A 232 22.97 -16.07 8.65
CA ARG A 232 24.11 -15.54 7.85
C ARG A 232 24.32 -14.04 8.10
N ASN A 233 23.26 -13.26 8.14
CA ASN A 233 23.30 -11.79 8.20
C ASN A 233 22.39 -11.21 9.29
N PRO A 234 22.51 -11.67 10.58
CA PRO A 234 21.56 -11.32 11.64
C PRO A 234 21.51 -9.83 11.95
N ILE A 235 22.62 -9.10 11.82
CA ILE A 235 22.68 -7.66 12.05
C ILE A 235 21.87 -6.92 10.96
N ARG A 236 22.02 -7.29 9.70
CA ARG A 236 21.25 -6.69 8.60
C ARG A 236 19.74 -6.96 8.74
N VAL A 237 19.37 -8.13 9.24
CA VAL A 237 17.97 -8.44 9.58
C VAL A 237 17.46 -7.47 10.66
N PHE A 238 18.21 -7.26 11.72
CA PHE A 238 17.85 -6.31 12.79
C PHE A 238 17.73 -4.87 12.25
N GLU A 239 18.72 -4.39 11.53
CA GLU A 239 18.72 -3.03 10.97
C GLU A 239 17.47 -2.76 10.11
N LEU A 240 17.16 -3.66 9.17
CA LEU A 240 16.04 -3.48 8.27
C LEU A 240 14.69 -3.73 8.96
N ASP A 241 14.55 -4.86 9.68
CA ASP A 241 13.27 -5.28 10.25
C ASP A 241 12.87 -4.51 11.50
N PHE A 242 13.83 -3.91 12.21
CA PHE A 242 13.57 -3.11 13.40
C PHE A 242 13.86 -1.63 13.20
N GLU A 243 15.12 -1.25 12.93
CA GLU A 243 15.53 0.16 12.97
C GLU A 243 14.86 0.99 11.88
N GLU A 244 14.89 0.55 10.63
CA GLU A 244 14.25 1.27 9.53
C GLU A 244 12.73 1.32 9.69
N ASN A 245 12.12 0.20 10.07
CA ASN A 245 10.70 0.16 10.34
C ASN A 245 10.30 1.04 11.55
N LEU A 246 11.14 1.15 12.58
CA LEU A 246 10.89 2.05 13.71
C LEU A 246 10.87 3.52 13.28
N ARG A 247 11.73 3.92 12.33
CA ARG A 247 11.69 5.28 11.76
C ARG A 247 10.35 5.57 11.08
N ILE A 248 9.85 4.62 10.29
CA ILE A 248 8.54 4.73 9.62
C ILE A 248 7.42 4.85 10.66
N VAL A 249 7.41 4.00 11.69
CA VAL A 249 6.44 4.07 12.80
C VAL A 249 6.45 5.45 13.46
N ARG A 250 7.63 6.00 13.76
CA ARG A 250 7.77 7.33 14.37
C ARG A 250 7.22 8.44 13.47
N HIS A 251 7.38 8.35 12.15
CA HIS A 251 6.75 9.28 11.22
C HIS A 251 5.23 9.12 11.20
N CYS A 252 4.69 7.90 11.27
CA CYS A 252 3.25 7.69 11.38
C CYS A 252 2.68 8.33 12.67
N VAL A 253 3.37 8.19 13.80
CA VAL A 253 3.01 8.86 15.05
C VAL A 253 3.06 10.39 14.89
N LYS A 254 4.17 10.92 14.38
CA LYS A 254 4.38 12.37 14.17
C LYS A 254 3.29 13.02 13.33
N TYR A 255 2.77 12.32 12.33
CA TYR A 255 1.80 12.84 11.37
C TYR A 255 0.38 12.30 11.55
N GLY A 256 0.13 11.53 12.61
CA GLY A 256 -1.19 10.96 12.92
C GLY A 256 -1.70 10.03 11.83
N LYS A 257 -0.83 9.22 11.22
CA LYS A 257 -1.18 8.32 10.12
C LYS A 257 -1.46 6.91 10.60
N ARG A 258 -2.38 6.24 9.91
CA ARG A 258 -2.69 4.84 10.19
C ARG A 258 -1.61 3.94 9.60
N ILE A 259 -1.10 3.01 10.42
CA ILE A 259 -0.11 2.02 9.98
C ILE A 259 -0.69 0.60 10.05
N LEU A 260 -0.53 -0.16 8.97
CA LEU A 260 -0.72 -1.61 8.94
C LEU A 260 0.65 -2.26 8.97
N PHE A 261 1.03 -2.78 10.11
CA PHE A 261 2.37 -3.30 10.29
C PHE A 261 2.42 -4.82 10.06
N PRO A 262 3.29 -5.29 9.14
CA PRO A 262 3.52 -6.71 8.91
C PRO A 262 4.35 -7.28 10.07
N SER A 263 3.65 -7.82 11.07
CA SER A 263 4.21 -8.74 12.03
C SER A 263 4.43 -10.11 11.35
N THR A 264 4.49 -11.18 12.07
CA THR A 264 4.72 -12.50 11.52
C THR A 264 4.20 -13.58 12.46
N SER A 265 3.85 -14.75 11.95
CA SER A 265 3.61 -15.94 12.77
C SER A 265 4.85 -16.40 13.56
N GLU A 266 6.04 -15.97 13.16
CA GLU A 266 7.31 -16.27 13.85
C GLU A 266 7.38 -15.66 15.26
N VAL A 267 6.57 -14.62 15.55
CA VAL A 267 6.57 -14.01 16.90
C VAL A 267 6.05 -14.96 17.98
N TYR A 268 5.26 -15.95 17.63
CA TYR A 268 4.81 -16.98 18.58
C TYR A 268 5.95 -17.90 19.00
N GLY A 269 6.94 -18.07 18.12
CA GLY A 269 8.14 -18.85 18.41
C GLY A 269 7.85 -20.30 18.76
N MET A 270 8.30 -20.71 19.95
CA MET A 270 8.12 -22.05 20.50
C MET A 270 6.86 -22.16 21.38
N CYS A 271 5.80 -21.39 21.08
CA CYS A 271 4.52 -21.53 21.76
C CYS A 271 3.97 -22.95 21.56
N ASP A 272 3.42 -23.53 22.62
CA ASP A 272 2.88 -24.89 22.67
C ASP A 272 1.34 -24.94 22.61
N ASP A 273 0.68 -23.81 22.41
CA ASP A 273 -0.76 -23.74 22.21
C ASP A 273 -1.16 -24.49 20.92
N PRO A 274 -2.27 -25.25 20.89
CA PRO A 274 -2.72 -25.97 19.71
C PRO A 274 -3.03 -25.05 18.54
N ASP A 275 -3.63 -23.87 18.79
CA ASP A 275 -3.88 -22.81 17.84
C ASP A 275 -3.32 -21.49 18.39
N PHE A 276 -2.54 -20.76 17.61
CA PHE A 276 -1.92 -19.50 18.02
C PHE A 276 -2.93 -18.35 18.01
N ASP A 277 -3.32 -17.92 19.21
CA ASP A 277 -4.31 -16.87 19.46
C ASP A 277 -3.64 -15.49 19.59
N GLU A 278 -4.20 -14.48 18.94
CA GLU A 278 -3.63 -13.13 18.88
C GLU A 278 -3.51 -12.46 20.24
N ASP A 279 -4.49 -12.72 21.13
CA ASP A 279 -4.64 -12.03 22.40
C ASP A 279 -4.06 -12.80 23.57
N ASN A 280 -4.01 -14.14 23.49
CA ASN A 280 -3.74 -15.02 24.65
C ASN A 280 -2.47 -15.85 24.52
N SER A 281 -2.04 -16.21 23.29
CA SER A 281 -0.87 -17.07 23.12
C SER A 281 0.43 -16.38 23.56
N ARG A 282 1.27 -17.15 24.25
CA ARG A 282 2.59 -16.68 24.68
C ARG A 282 3.56 -16.55 23.51
N LEU A 283 4.43 -15.55 23.55
CA LEU A 283 5.45 -15.32 22.55
C LEU A 283 6.80 -15.80 23.12
N ILE A 284 7.18 -17.05 22.79
CA ILE A 284 8.32 -17.74 23.40
C ILE A 284 9.46 -17.86 22.38
N LEU A 285 10.59 -17.23 22.65
CA LEU A 285 11.79 -17.31 21.82
C LEU A 285 12.83 -18.25 22.44
N GLY A 286 13.72 -18.77 21.60
CA GLY A 286 14.83 -19.60 22.03
C GLY A 286 16.00 -18.83 22.61
N PRO A 287 17.10 -19.55 22.99
CA PRO A 287 18.27 -18.95 23.61
C PRO A 287 19.02 -18.02 22.67
N ILE A 288 19.76 -17.05 23.25
CA ILE A 288 20.45 -15.96 22.52
C ILE A 288 21.43 -16.47 21.46
N ASN A 289 22.10 -17.59 21.71
CA ASN A 289 23.05 -18.20 20.79
C ASN A 289 22.38 -18.85 19.56
N LYS A 290 21.05 -18.91 19.48
CA LYS A 290 20.30 -19.31 18.31
C LYS A 290 19.89 -18.06 17.49
N GLN A 291 20.78 -17.63 16.60
CA GLN A 291 20.66 -16.36 15.84
C GLN A 291 19.39 -16.26 15.02
N ARG A 292 18.78 -17.38 14.63
CA ARG A 292 17.52 -17.36 13.88
C ARG A 292 16.40 -16.56 14.57
N TRP A 293 16.48 -16.39 15.89
CA TRP A 293 15.46 -15.65 16.64
C TRP A 293 15.56 -14.15 16.51
N ILE A 294 16.61 -13.63 15.84
CA ILE A 294 16.78 -12.18 15.63
C ILE A 294 15.57 -11.57 14.89
N TYR A 295 15.07 -12.23 13.86
CA TYR A 295 13.89 -11.80 13.11
C TYR A 295 12.63 -11.74 13.99
N SER A 296 12.32 -12.84 14.66
CA SER A 296 11.17 -12.91 15.57
C SER A 296 11.27 -11.89 16.69
N CYS A 297 12.48 -11.69 17.25
CA CYS A 297 12.75 -10.72 18.30
C CYS A 297 12.51 -9.28 17.81
N SER A 298 13.03 -8.92 16.63
CA SER A 298 12.84 -7.61 16.01
C SER A 298 11.36 -7.32 15.80
N LYS A 299 10.61 -8.28 15.25
CA LYS A 299 9.17 -8.14 15.03
C LYS A 299 8.37 -8.06 16.34
N GLN A 300 8.68 -8.90 17.34
CA GLN A 300 8.04 -8.83 18.66
C GLN A 300 8.26 -7.47 19.34
N LEU A 301 9.50 -6.96 19.29
CA LEU A 301 9.82 -5.68 19.91
C LEU A 301 9.05 -4.55 19.23
N LEU A 302 8.99 -4.56 17.89
CA LEU A 302 8.29 -3.53 17.13
C LEU A 302 6.77 -3.61 17.32
N ASP A 303 6.17 -4.81 17.40
CA ASP A 303 4.77 -5.01 17.79
C ASP A 303 4.46 -4.30 19.12
N ARG A 304 5.33 -4.47 20.13
CA ARG A 304 5.16 -3.85 21.45
C ARG A 304 5.33 -2.32 21.41
N VAL A 305 6.27 -1.82 20.62
CA VAL A 305 6.49 -0.37 20.44
C VAL A 305 5.29 0.27 19.75
N ILE A 306 4.77 -0.35 18.70
CA ILE A 306 3.56 0.14 17.99
C ILE A 306 2.35 0.13 18.93
N TRP A 307 2.16 -0.95 19.69
CA TRP A 307 1.10 -1.04 20.69
C TRP A 307 1.21 0.06 21.74
N ALA A 308 2.44 0.31 22.25
CA ALA A 308 2.68 1.38 23.23
C ALA A 308 2.36 2.77 22.66
N TYR A 309 2.75 3.06 21.42
CA TYR A 309 2.37 4.30 20.73
C TYR A 309 0.85 4.42 20.54
N GLY A 310 0.16 3.32 20.23
CA GLY A 310 -1.29 3.29 20.18
C GLY A 310 -1.94 3.69 21.48
N LYS A 311 -1.46 3.14 22.60
CA LYS A 311 -1.99 3.43 23.94
C LYS A 311 -1.63 4.82 24.47
N SER A 312 -0.41 5.29 24.22
CA SER A 312 0.10 6.53 24.81
C SER A 312 -0.07 7.77 23.94
N GLN A 313 -0.10 7.61 22.60
CA GLN A 313 -0.12 8.73 21.66
C GLN A 313 -1.23 8.63 20.60
N GLY A 314 -2.13 7.64 20.71
CA GLY A 314 -3.27 7.49 19.83
C GLY A 314 -2.93 7.06 18.40
N LEU A 315 -1.77 6.40 18.17
CA LEU A 315 -1.43 5.84 16.87
C LEU A 315 -2.51 4.85 16.46
N LYS A 316 -3.10 5.06 15.28
CA LYS A 316 -3.99 4.09 14.66
C LYS A 316 -3.16 3.03 13.97
N PHE A 317 -3.31 1.77 14.38
CA PHE A 317 -2.53 0.68 13.84
C PHE A 317 -3.33 -0.61 13.74
N THR A 318 -2.89 -1.50 12.86
CA THR A 318 -3.24 -2.92 12.85
C THR A 318 -1.96 -3.72 12.72
N LEU A 319 -1.72 -4.69 13.61
CA LEU A 319 -0.65 -5.67 13.46
C LEU A 319 -1.23 -6.89 12.74
N PHE A 320 -0.76 -7.22 11.56
CA PHE A 320 -1.20 -8.44 10.89
C PHE A 320 -0.08 -9.48 10.86
N ARG A 321 -0.43 -10.75 11.07
CA ARG A 321 0.48 -11.88 11.17
C ARG A 321 0.20 -12.90 10.07
N PRO A 322 0.92 -12.85 8.94
CA PRO A 322 0.79 -13.85 7.89
C PRO A 322 1.32 -15.22 8.33
N PHE A 323 0.59 -16.29 7.93
CA PHE A 323 0.95 -17.69 8.18
C PHE A 323 1.24 -18.40 6.85
N ASN A 324 2.52 -18.54 6.53
CA ASN A 324 3.06 -19.29 5.39
C ASN A 324 2.29 -19.09 4.08
N TRP A 325 2.20 -17.84 3.63
CA TRP A 325 1.53 -17.54 2.38
C TRP A 325 2.29 -18.09 1.19
N MET A 326 1.55 -18.65 0.23
CA MET A 326 2.06 -19.18 -1.04
C MET A 326 1.18 -18.71 -2.21
N GLY A 327 1.71 -18.84 -3.41
CA GLY A 327 1.00 -18.46 -4.64
C GLY A 327 1.96 -18.01 -5.74
N PRO A 328 1.43 -17.59 -6.88
CA PRO A 328 2.22 -17.00 -7.96
C PRO A 328 3.12 -15.86 -7.48
N ARG A 329 4.32 -15.76 -8.01
CA ARG A 329 5.31 -14.69 -7.68
C ARG A 329 5.82 -14.71 -6.23
N LEU A 330 5.72 -15.84 -5.52
CA LEU A 330 6.18 -15.95 -4.13
C LEU A 330 7.66 -15.60 -3.96
N ASP A 331 8.49 -16.13 -4.82
CA ASP A 331 9.93 -15.89 -4.94
C ASP A 331 10.28 -16.01 -6.43
N SER A 332 11.56 -16.15 -6.79
CA SER A 332 12.01 -16.55 -8.13
C SER A 332 12.80 -17.85 -8.07
N LEU A 333 12.87 -18.59 -9.20
CA LEU A 333 13.74 -19.76 -9.29
C LEU A 333 15.22 -19.37 -9.11
N ASN A 334 15.60 -18.15 -9.49
CA ASN A 334 16.95 -17.62 -9.26
C ASN A 334 17.25 -17.44 -7.77
N SER A 335 16.30 -16.95 -6.97
CA SER A 335 16.48 -16.88 -5.52
C SER A 335 16.58 -18.26 -4.88
N ALA A 336 15.88 -19.24 -5.42
CA ALA A 336 16.02 -20.64 -4.98
C ALA A 336 17.41 -21.23 -5.31
N ARG A 337 17.97 -20.94 -6.50
CA ARG A 337 19.34 -21.38 -6.88
C ARG A 337 20.42 -20.88 -5.94
N ILE A 338 20.28 -19.67 -5.42
CA ILE A 338 21.21 -19.08 -4.44
C ILE A 338 20.86 -19.42 -2.99
N GLY A 339 19.84 -20.26 -2.76
CA GLY A 339 19.39 -20.70 -1.44
C GLY A 339 18.68 -19.62 -0.61
N SER A 340 18.12 -18.60 -1.26
CA SER A 340 17.43 -17.47 -0.63
C SER A 340 15.92 -17.47 -0.93
N SER A 341 15.29 -18.64 -0.96
CA SER A 341 13.87 -18.80 -1.23
C SER A 341 13.14 -19.48 -0.06
N ARG A 342 11.82 -19.47 -0.14
CA ARG A 342 10.96 -20.26 0.76
C ARG A 342 10.91 -21.71 0.33
N ALA A 343 10.52 -22.60 1.26
CA ALA A 343 10.55 -24.04 1.06
C ALA A 343 9.86 -24.49 -0.23
N ILE A 344 8.63 -24.02 -0.51
CA ILE A 344 7.88 -24.44 -1.70
C ILE A 344 8.59 -24.08 -3.00
N THR A 345 9.20 -22.90 -3.11
CA THR A 345 9.95 -22.48 -4.30
C THR A 345 11.22 -23.34 -4.48
N GLN A 346 11.88 -23.71 -3.37
CA GLN A 346 13.02 -24.62 -3.40
C GLN A 346 12.61 -26.03 -3.88
N LEU A 347 11.48 -26.55 -3.38
CA LEU A 347 10.94 -27.82 -3.82
C LEU A 347 10.61 -27.81 -5.33
N ILE A 348 9.98 -26.73 -5.82
CA ILE A 348 9.68 -26.56 -7.25
C ILE A 348 10.96 -26.49 -8.08
N LEU A 349 11.99 -25.77 -7.63
CA LEU A 349 13.29 -25.75 -8.32
C LEU A 349 13.87 -27.16 -8.46
N ASN A 350 13.82 -27.97 -7.41
CA ASN A 350 14.31 -29.34 -7.47
C ASN A 350 13.58 -30.18 -8.54
N LEU A 351 12.26 -30.02 -8.66
CA LEU A 351 11.45 -30.68 -9.69
C LEU A 351 11.86 -30.22 -11.10
N VAL A 352 11.96 -28.92 -11.30
CA VAL A 352 12.27 -28.29 -12.60
C VAL A 352 13.68 -28.64 -13.08
N GLU A 353 14.66 -28.72 -12.18
CA GLU A 353 16.05 -29.04 -12.52
C GLU A 353 16.38 -30.54 -12.42
N GLY A 354 15.43 -31.39 -11.98
CA GLY A 354 15.65 -32.82 -11.83
C GLY A 354 16.68 -33.16 -10.75
N THR A 355 16.79 -32.33 -9.74
CA THR A 355 17.65 -32.56 -8.57
C THR A 355 16.83 -33.18 -7.43
N PRO A 356 17.45 -33.92 -6.47
CA PRO A 356 16.71 -34.50 -5.36
C PRO A 356 16.01 -33.42 -4.52
N ILE A 357 14.74 -33.66 -4.18
CA ILE A 357 13.99 -32.84 -3.23
C ILE A 357 14.61 -32.96 -1.85
N GLN A 358 15.05 -31.85 -1.28
CA GLN A 358 15.72 -31.81 -0.01
C GLN A 358 14.71 -31.61 1.14
N LEU A 359 14.55 -32.60 2.00
CA LEU A 359 13.67 -32.57 3.17
C LEU A 359 14.48 -32.38 4.45
N ILE A 360 14.42 -31.17 5.02
CA ILE A 360 15.13 -30.85 6.26
C ILE A 360 14.48 -31.62 7.43
N ASP A 361 15.29 -32.35 8.18
CA ASP A 361 14.88 -33.27 9.25
C ASP A 361 13.75 -34.24 8.83
N GLY A 362 13.72 -34.60 7.54
CA GLY A 362 12.70 -35.47 6.95
C GLY A 362 11.34 -34.79 6.66
N GLY A 363 11.24 -33.48 6.82
CA GLY A 363 10.05 -32.72 6.47
C GLY A 363 8.84 -32.90 7.40
N ALA A 364 9.05 -33.37 8.66
CA ALA A 364 7.98 -33.66 9.61
C ALA A 364 7.30 -32.41 10.20
N GLN A 365 7.96 -31.24 10.12
CA GLN A 365 7.43 -29.99 10.66
C GLN A 365 6.17 -29.55 9.93
N LYS A 366 5.12 -29.22 10.68
CA LYS A 366 3.82 -28.84 10.15
C LYS A 366 3.65 -27.34 10.04
N ARG A 367 2.97 -26.90 8.97
CA ARG A 367 2.63 -25.50 8.70
C ARG A 367 1.19 -25.41 8.13
N CYS A 368 0.53 -24.30 8.43
CA CYS A 368 -0.72 -23.96 7.77
C CYS A 368 -0.44 -23.05 6.59
N PHE A 369 -0.71 -23.51 5.38
CA PHE A 369 -0.45 -22.80 4.15
C PHE A 369 -1.65 -21.96 3.74
N THR A 370 -1.41 -20.72 3.32
CA THR A 370 -2.47 -19.78 2.93
C THR A 370 -2.20 -19.28 1.52
N HIS A 371 -3.21 -19.38 0.65
CA HIS A 371 -3.07 -18.82 -0.68
C HIS A 371 -3.04 -17.28 -0.63
N VAL A 372 -2.21 -16.66 -1.46
CA VAL A 372 -2.02 -15.21 -1.48
C VAL A 372 -3.31 -14.43 -1.70
N THR A 373 -4.25 -14.94 -2.51
CA THR A 373 -5.55 -14.29 -2.73
C THR A 373 -6.40 -14.20 -1.48
N ASP A 374 -6.41 -15.24 -0.64
CA ASP A 374 -7.11 -15.21 0.64
C ASP A 374 -6.48 -14.19 1.57
N GLY A 375 -5.14 -14.19 1.66
CA GLY A 375 -4.41 -13.26 2.49
C GLY A 375 -4.60 -11.81 2.07
N VAL A 376 -4.52 -11.54 0.77
CA VAL A 376 -4.71 -10.20 0.20
C VAL A 376 -6.14 -9.70 0.38
N GLU A 377 -7.15 -10.55 0.22
CA GLU A 377 -8.54 -10.17 0.49
C GLU A 377 -8.76 -9.79 1.97
N CYS A 378 -8.10 -10.50 2.90
CA CYS A 378 -8.11 -10.10 4.32
C CYS A 378 -7.45 -8.73 4.52
N LEU A 379 -6.25 -8.52 3.96
CA LEU A 379 -5.56 -7.22 4.04
C LEU A 379 -6.36 -6.09 3.40
N PHE A 380 -7.04 -6.35 2.29
CA PHE A 380 -7.92 -5.38 1.65
C PHE A 380 -9.02 -4.93 2.63
N ARG A 381 -9.71 -5.87 3.30
CA ARG A 381 -10.72 -5.54 4.33
C ARG A 381 -10.12 -4.80 5.54
N VAL A 382 -8.88 -5.14 5.92
CA VAL A 382 -8.14 -4.38 6.96
C VAL A 382 -7.87 -2.94 6.50
N ILE A 383 -7.53 -2.71 5.22
CA ILE A 383 -7.31 -1.36 4.67
C ILE A 383 -8.62 -0.58 4.62
N GLU A 384 -9.70 -1.19 4.12
CA GLU A 384 -11.05 -0.60 4.13
C GLU A 384 -11.46 -0.14 5.53
N ASN A 385 -11.20 -0.97 6.54
CA ASN A 385 -11.44 -0.69 7.96
C ASN A 385 -12.83 -0.12 8.24
N LYS A 386 -13.86 -0.74 7.69
CA LYS A 386 -15.26 -0.32 7.89
C LYS A 386 -15.58 -0.19 9.38
N GLY A 387 -16.04 0.98 9.79
CA GLY A 387 -16.35 1.27 11.20
C GLY A 387 -15.13 1.36 12.12
N ASN A 388 -13.91 1.45 11.59
CA ASN A 388 -12.64 1.52 12.33
C ASN A 388 -12.39 0.30 13.25
N VAL A 389 -12.97 -0.86 12.92
CA VAL A 389 -12.92 -2.07 13.76
C VAL A 389 -11.53 -2.69 13.87
N CYS A 390 -10.63 -2.39 12.93
CA CYS A 390 -9.26 -2.89 12.90
C CYS A 390 -8.25 -2.00 13.63
N ASP A 391 -8.65 -0.80 14.08
CA ASP A 391 -7.75 0.09 14.80
C ASP A 391 -7.39 -0.49 16.18
N GLY A 392 -6.09 -0.62 16.44
CA GLY A 392 -5.56 -1.19 17.69
C GLY A 392 -5.72 -2.71 17.81
N GLN A 393 -5.85 -3.42 16.68
CA GLN A 393 -6.07 -4.87 16.64
C GLN A 393 -4.82 -5.64 16.19
N ILE A 394 -4.75 -6.90 16.60
CA ILE A 394 -3.82 -7.91 16.08
C ILE A 394 -4.66 -8.92 15.31
N ILE A 395 -4.27 -9.25 14.08
CA ILE A 395 -5.03 -10.14 13.20
C ILE A 395 -4.09 -11.19 12.59
N ASN A 396 -4.31 -12.45 12.93
CA ASN A 396 -3.69 -13.57 12.25
C ASN A 396 -4.37 -13.77 10.89
N ILE A 397 -3.57 -13.90 9.84
CA ILE A 397 -4.06 -14.14 8.48
C ILE A 397 -3.47 -15.45 7.98
N GLY A 398 -4.27 -16.50 8.09
CA GLY A 398 -3.87 -17.85 7.78
C GLY A 398 -5.06 -18.77 7.52
N ASN A 399 -4.80 -19.96 6.99
CA ASN A 399 -5.83 -20.99 6.82
C ASN A 399 -5.56 -22.14 7.80
N PRO A 400 -6.30 -22.22 8.92
CA PRO A 400 -6.09 -23.29 9.92
C PRO A 400 -6.42 -24.69 9.41
N ASP A 401 -7.24 -24.81 8.33
CA ASP A 401 -7.64 -26.08 7.76
C ASP A 401 -6.62 -26.63 6.75
N ASN A 402 -5.69 -25.79 6.32
CA ASN A 402 -4.62 -26.13 5.38
C ASN A 402 -3.30 -26.53 6.10
N GLU A 403 -3.40 -27.32 7.19
CA GLU A 403 -2.22 -27.85 7.85
C GLU A 403 -1.62 -29.00 7.05
N ALA A 404 -0.35 -28.92 6.71
CA ALA A 404 0.43 -29.98 6.11
C ALA A 404 1.88 -29.96 6.58
N SER A 405 2.53 -31.11 6.60
CA SER A 405 3.97 -31.21 6.78
C SER A 405 4.71 -30.81 5.49
N ILE A 406 6.01 -30.49 5.59
CA ILE A 406 6.83 -30.23 4.41
C ILE A 406 6.96 -31.49 3.52
N LEU A 407 6.93 -32.68 4.14
CA LEU A 407 6.88 -33.94 3.39
C LEU A 407 5.59 -34.06 2.57
N GLU A 408 4.42 -33.87 3.18
CA GLU A 408 3.13 -33.89 2.46
C GLU A 408 3.08 -32.83 1.36
N LEU A 409 3.64 -31.66 1.60
CA LEU A 409 3.77 -30.60 0.58
C LEU A 409 4.61 -31.08 -0.62
N ALA A 410 5.74 -31.74 -0.36
CA ALA A 410 6.61 -32.30 -1.41
C ALA A 410 5.93 -33.44 -2.19
N GLU A 411 5.16 -34.29 -1.51
CA GLU A 411 4.40 -35.36 -2.12
C GLU A 411 3.29 -34.80 -3.05
N TYR A 412 2.51 -33.82 -2.59
CA TYR A 412 1.50 -33.13 -3.41
C TYR A 412 2.12 -32.43 -4.63
N LEU A 413 3.25 -31.74 -4.45
CA LEU A 413 3.98 -31.09 -5.55
C LEU A 413 4.43 -32.14 -6.58
N THR A 414 4.99 -33.26 -6.13
CA THR A 414 5.46 -34.34 -6.99
C THR A 414 4.30 -34.95 -7.81
N GLU A 415 3.17 -35.23 -7.16
CA GLU A 415 1.96 -35.76 -7.81
C GLU A 415 1.44 -34.81 -8.89
N LEU A 416 1.28 -33.52 -8.55
CA LEU A 416 0.79 -32.49 -9.46
C LEU A 416 1.75 -32.25 -10.63
N PHE A 417 3.06 -32.24 -10.35
CA PHE A 417 4.08 -32.10 -11.37
C PHE A 417 4.10 -33.25 -12.38
N GLU A 418 3.98 -34.51 -11.92
CA GLU A 418 3.91 -35.69 -12.79
C GLU A 418 2.65 -35.68 -13.68
N ALA A 419 1.54 -35.15 -13.18
CA ALA A 419 0.29 -35.03 -13.94
C ALA A 419 0.20 -33.74 -14.79
N HIS A 420 1.19 -32.83 -14.69
CA HIS A 420 1.10 -31.54 -15.32
C HIS A 420 1.23 -31.60 -16.85
N PRO A 421 0.44 -30.81 -17.63
CA PRO A 421 0.53 -30.80 -19.10
C PRO A 421 1.92 -30.46 -19.65
N LEU A 422 2.68 -29.64 -18.93
CA LEU A 422 4.04 -29.27 -19.31
C LEU A 422 5.12 -30.26 -18.85
N ARG A 423 4.75 -31.41 -18.23
CA ARG A 423 5.68 -32.39 -17.66
C ARG A 423 6.81 -32.81 -18.61
N SER A 424 6.51 -32.94 -19.90
CA SER A 424 7.46 -33.35 -20.91
C SER A 424 8.62 -32.36 -21.19
N HIS A 425 8.49 -31.13 -20.70
CA HIS A 425 9.53 -30.09 -20.82
C HIS A 425 10.61 -30.21 -19.73
N PHE A 426 10.43 -31.09 -18.76
CA PHE A 426 11.26 -31.17 -17.56
C PHE A 426 11.96 -32.53 -17.44
N PRO A 427 13.12 -32.60 -16.74
CA PRO A 427 13.83 -33.84 -16.51
C PRO A 427 13.04 -34.84 -15.64
N GLN A 428 13.59 -36.06 -15.55
CA GLN A 428 13.07 -37.11 -14.66
C GLN A 428 13.29 -36.71 -13.21
N LEU A 429 12.35 -37.12 -12.31
CA LEU A 429 12.48 -36.91 -10.88
C LEU A 429 13.67 -37.68 -10.29
N ALA A 430 14.45 -36.98 -9.46
CA ALA A 430 15.60 -37.57 -8.77
C ALA A 430 15.27 -38.13 -7.36
N GLY A 431 13.99 -38.11 -6.97
CA GLY A 431 13.55 -38.60 -5.66
C GLY A 431 13.73 -37.57 -4.53
N MET A 432 13.63 -38.07 -3.28
CA MET A 432 13.71 -37.23 -2.06
C MET A 432 14.93 -37.60 -1.23
N LEU A 433 15.60 -36.59 -0.64
CA LEU A 433 16.77 -36.73 0.20
C LEU A 433 16.53 -36.05 1.55
N LYS A 434 16.78 -36.78 2.64
CA LYS A 434 16.75 -36.20 3.99
C LYS A 434 18.06 -35.50 4.30
N LEU A 435 17.99 -34.26 4.79
CA LEU A 435 19.11 -33.47 5.28
C LEU A 435 18.89 -33.07 6.73
N GLU A 436 19.99 -33.02 7.50
CA GLU A 436 19.94 -32.49 8.89
C GLU A 436 19.89 -30.96 8.88
N SER A 437 19.06 -30.36 9.76
CA SER A 437 18.86 -28.92 9.80
C SER A 437 20.15 -28.14 10.09
N HIS A 438 21.04 -28.66 10.95
CA HIS A 438 22.31 -28.01 11.24
C HIS A 438 23.26 -27.97 10.04
N ALA A 439 23.20 -28.98 9.15
CA ALA A 439 24.02 -29.01 7.93
C ALA A 439 23.51 -28.01 6.88
N TYR A 440 22.21 -27.73 6.85
CA TYR A 440 21.59 -26.84 5.88
C TYR A 440 21.62 -25.37 6.32
N TYR A 441 21.19 -25.07 7.55
CA TYR A 441 21.05 -23.71 8.10
C TYR A 441 22.18 -23.27 9.02
N GLY A 442 23.06 -24.18 9.46
CA GLY A 442 24.10 -23.94 10.44
C GLY A 442 23.65 -24.11 11.89
N GLU A 443 24.61 -24.03 12.85
CA GLU A 443 24.36 -24.27 14.29
C GLU A 443 23.43 -23.24 14.96
N GLY A 444 23.32 -22.05 14.40
CA GLY A 444 22.45 -20.97 14.89
C GLY A 444 20.96 -21.18 14.64
N TYR A 445 20.58 -22.22 13.89
CA TYR A 445 19.20 -22.52 13.55
C TYR A 445 18.51 -23.38 14.62
N GLN A 446 17.21 -23.15 14.79
CA GLN A 446 16.30 -23.95 15.61
C GLN A 446 14.91 -23.88 14.98
N ASP A 447 14.30 -25.02 14.62
CA ASP A 447 12.97 -25.02 13.99
C ASP A 447 11.84 -25.08 15.01
N VAL A 448 10.64 -24.70 14.56
CA VAL A 448 9.38 -24.77 15.29
C VAL A 448 8.55 -25.93 14.70
N GLN A 449 8.13 -26.86 15.53
CA GLN A 449 7.47 -28.09 15.08
C GLN A 449 6.04 -27.86 14.59
N HIS A 450 5.33 -26.90 15.20
CA HIS A 450 3.92 -26.63 14.93
C HIS A 450 3.67 -25.14 14.81
N ARG A 451 2.81 -24.75 13.85
CA ARG A 451 2.44 -23.33 13.66
C ARG A 451 1.09 -23.22 12.99
N LYS A 452 0.03 -23.20 13.80
CA LYS A 452 -1.36 -23.12 13.36
C LYS A 452 -2.04 -21.85 13.86
N PRO A 453 -2.71 -21.03 12.99
CA PRO A 453 -3.37 -19.81 13.42
C PRO A 453 -4.74 -20.09 14.04
N SER A 454 -5.09 -19.41 15.11
CA SER A 454 -6.48 -18.99 15.34
C SER A 454 -6.76 -17.79 14.42
N ILE A 455 -7.89 -17.79 13.72
CA ILE A 455 -8.35 -16.69 12.87
C ILE A 455 -9.60 -16.02 13.46
N ARG A 456 -9.76 -16.10 14.76
CA ARG A 456 -10.94 -15.59 15.48
C ARG A 456 -11.14 -14.09 15.26
N ASN A 457 -10.06 -13.30 15.31
CA ASN A 457 -10.14 -11.85 15.11
C ASN A 457 -10.49 -11.51 13.65
N ALA A 458 -9.93 -12.19 12.66
CA ALA A 458 -10.29 -12.00 11.25
C ALA A 458 -11.78 -12.32 10.98
N LYS A 459 -12.27 -13.43 11.53
CA LYS A 459 -13.72 -13.78 11.44
C LYS A 459 -14.60 -12.73 12.09
N ARG A 460 -14.31 -12.38 13.33
CA ARG A 460 -15.13 -11.46 14.14
C ARG A 460 -15.16 -10.03 13.61
N LEU A 461 -13.99 -9.51 13.21
CA LEU A 461 -13.83 -8.11 12.82
C LEU A 461 -14.15 -7.86 11.36
N LEU A 462 -13.80 -8.81 10.48
CA LEU A 462 -13.81 -8.62 9.04
C LEU A 462 -14.84 -9.52 8.33
N ASN A 463 -15.51 -10.43 9.04
CA ASN A 463 -16.31 -11.50 8.43
C ASN A 463 -15.52 -12.20 7.31
N TRP A 464 -14.24 -12.52 7.59
CA TRP A 464 -13.33 -13.13 6.64
C TRP A 464 -12.98 -14.56 7.06
N GLU A 465 -13.00 -15.45 6.07
CA GLU A 465 -12.51 -16.82 6.16
C GLU A 465 -11.74 -17.15 4.87
N PRO A 466 -10.65 -17.93 4.98
CA PRO A 466 -9.93 -18.41 3.80
C PRO A 466 -10.76 -19.49 3.08
N VAL A 467 -10.66 -19.55 1.75
CA VAL A 467 -11.45 -20.45 0.92
C VAL A 467 -10.61 -21.39 0.06
N VAL A 468 -9.35 -21.06 -0.20
CA VAL A 468 -8.49 -21.83 -1.10
C VAL A 468 -7.85 -23.00 -0.34
N THR A 469 -8.01 -24.22 -0.85
CA THR A 469 -7.45 -25.43 -0.24
C THR A 469 -5.93 -25.52 -0.44
N THR A 470 -5.24 -26.37 0.37
CA THR A 470 -3.79 -26.63 0.22
C THR A 470 -3.47 -27.10 -1.19
N ARG A 471 -4.21 -28.10 -1.71
CA ARG A 471 -3.95 -28.67 -3.03
C ARG A 471 -4.13 -27.64 -4.16
N GLU A 472 -5.17 -26.83 -4.07
CA GLU A 472 -5.40 -25.75 -5.03
C GLU A 472 -4.31 -24.66 -4.94
N SER A 473 -3.86 -24.32 -3.74
CA SER A 473 -2.78 -23.35 -3.53
C SER A 473 -1.47 -23.85 -4.13
N ILE A 474 -1.15 -25.14 -3.96
CA ILE A 474 0.03 -25.79 -4.52
C ILE A 474 -0.06 -25.81 -6.05
N SER A 475 -1.20 -26.23 -6.63
CA SER A 475 -1.41 -26.28 -8.08
C SER A 475 -1.17 -24.91 -8.71
N LYS A 476 -1.87 -23.87 -8.23
CA LYS A 476 -1.71 -22.49 -8.77
C LYS A 476 -0.27 -21.95 -8.64
N THR A 477 0.42 -22.34 -7.57
CA THR A 477 1.82 -21.94 -7.38
C THR A 477 2.72 -22.68 -8.37
N LEU A 478 2.53 -23.98 -8.53
CA LEU A 478 3.29 -24.82 -9.45
C LEU A 478 3.08 -24.37 -10.90
N ASP A 479 1.82 -24.20 -11.32
CA ASP A 479 1.45 -23.78 -12.68
C ASP A 479 2.23 -22.50 -13.07
N TYR A 480 2.23 -21.48 -12.19
CA TYR A 480 2.94 -20.24 -12.41
C TYR A 480 4.44 -20.46 -12.69
N PHE A 481 5.12 -21.23 -11.84
CA PHE A 481 6.57 -21.44 -11.98
C PHE A 481 6.94 -22.31 -13.20
N LEU A 482 6.09 -23.27 -13.55
CA LEU A 482 6.33 -24.11 -14.73
C LEU A 482 6.12 -23.34 -16.04
N GLU A 483 5.07 -22.53 -16.11
CA GLU A 483 4.79 -21.66 -17.26
C GLU A 483 5.89 -20.60 -17.43
N ASP A 484 6.31 -19.94 -16.35
CA ASP A 484 7.37 -18.93 -16.34
C ASP A 484 8.71 -19.51 -16.81
N TYR A 485 9.11 -20.68 -16.29
CA TYR A 485 10.32 -21.37 -16.70
C TYR A 485 10.33 -21.78 -18.19
N VAL A 486 9.21 -22.31 -18.69
CA VAL A 486 9.10 -22.70 -20.11
C VAL A 486 9.15 -21.46 -21.00
N ALA A 487 8.51 -20.37 -20.62
CA ALA A 487 8.55 -19.11 -21.35
C ALA A 487 9.97 -18.50 -21.40
N GLU A 488 10.70 -18.49 -20.27
CA GLU A 488 12.10 -18.06 -20.23
C GLU A 488 12.98 -18.88 -21.17
N LYS A 489 12.85 -20.22 -21.15
CA LYS A 489 13.63 -21.12 -22.02
C LYS A 489 13.31 -20.95 -23.51
N GLN A 490 12.09 -20.61 -23.85
CA GLN A 490 11.71 -20.29 -25.25
C GLN A 490 12.26 -18.95 -25.71
N ALA A 491 12.40 -17.97 -24.82
CA ALA A 491 12.97 -16.67 -25.13
C ALA A 491 14.51 -16.68 -25.28
N GLU A 492 15.19 -17.68 -24.70
CA GLU A 492 16.65 -17.89 -24.81
C GLU A 492 17.05 -18.60 -26.13
N GLN A 493 16.11 -19.23 -26.87
CA GLN A 493 16.32 -19.94 -28.15
C GLN A 493 16.06 -19.00 -29.35
#